data_fefcf6e997d1a90c2bd2c093c144a6ef
#
_entry.id   fefcf6e997d1a90c2bd2c093c144a6ef
#
_cell.length_a   1.000
_cell.length_b   1.000
_cell.length_c   1.000
_cell.angle_alpha   90.00
_cell.angle_beta   90.00
_cell.angle_gamma   90.00
#
_symmetry.space_group_name_H-M   'P 1'
#
loop_
_entity.id
_entity.type
_entity.pdbx_description
1 polymer ?
#
loop_
_entity_poly.entity_id
_entity_poly.type
_entity_poly.pdbx_seq_one_letter_code
_entity_poly.pdbx_strand_id
1 'polypeptide(L)'
;MLFTTLLLSVSISQDFYNNEFQQFIKKYNKTYETESEYWYKYGIFKKNYIMIDSHNNNTNNNFTLKMNYFGDYDHLEYAHIKGYYNLGGKNITLNPLRHKMSYPIPDAIDWRAENLVTPIKNQGQCGSCWAFSTTGVIEGVHAKQTGNLVSLSEQQLVDCSQGNYGCGGGWPSLALANVVKRGGIDTEK
;
A
#
# COMPACT_ATOMS: atom_id res chain seq x y z
N MET A 1 -39.44 3.76 -31.80
CA MET A 1 -38.22 2.98 -32.04
C MET A 1 -37.01 3.41 -31.21
N LEU A 2 -36.95 4.59 -30.59
CA LEU A 2 -35.83 5.06 -29.75
C LEU A 2 -35.82 4.47 -28.32
N PHE A 3 -36.97 4.08 -27.75
CA PHE A 3 -37.03 3.55 -26.38
C PHE A 3 -36.50 2.13 -26.20
N THR A 4 -36.60 1.29 -27.23
CA THR A 4 -36.13 -0.10 -27.16
C THR A 4 -34.61 -0.23 -27.25
N THR A 5 -33.93 0.68 -27.97
CA THR A 5 -32.47 0.68 -28.08
C THR A 5 -31.78 1.16 -26.80
N LEU A 6 -32.39 2.08 -26.04
CA LEU A 6 -31.86 2.59 -24.78
C LEU A 6 -31.95 1.52 -23.66
N LEU A 7 -33.06 0.78 -23.59
CA LEU A 7 -33.23 -0.31 -22.62
C LEU A 7 -32.26 -1.48 -22.88
N LEU A 8 -32.00 -1.83 -24.13
CA LEU A 8 -31.03 -2.89 -24.47
C LEU A 8 -29.58 -2.49 -24.10
N SER A 9 -29.20 -1.24 -24.33
CA SER A 9 -27.84 -0.78 -23.98
C SER A 9 -27.61 -0.72 -22.49
N VAL A 10 -28.62 -0.40 -21.67
CA VAL A 10 -28.53 -0.40 -20.20
C VAL A 10 -28.40 -1.82 -19.67
N SER A 11 -29.17 -2.79 -20.19
CA SER A 11 -29.09 -4.19 -19.75
C SER A 11 -27.74 -4.84 -20.10
N ILE A 12 -27.20 -4.60 -21.31
CA ILE A 12 -25.89 -5.13 -21.71
C ILE A 12 -24.76 -4.55 -20.85
N SER A 13 -24.82 -3.25 -20.51
CA SER A 13 -23.80 -2.64 -19.66
C SER A 13 -23.85 -3.15 -18.22
N GLN A 14 -25.04 -3.47 -17.72
CA GLN A 14 -25.20 -4.02 -16.36
C GLN A 14 -24.68 -5.45 -16.26
N ASP A 15 -24.92 -6.28 -17.26
CA ASP A 15 -24.38 -7.64 -17.34
C ASP A 15 -22.84 -7.65 -17.44
N PHE A 16 -22.26 -6.74 -18.21
CA PHE A 16 -20.82 -6.63 -18.35
C PHE A 16 -20.10 -6.37 -17.01
N TYR A 17 -20.47 -5.32 -16.30
CA TYR A 17 -19.84 -4.98 -15.01
C TYR A 17 -20.11 -6.03 -13.93
N ASN A 18 -21.26 -6.69 -13.97
CA ASN A 18 -21.55 -7.77 -13.05
C ASN A 18 -20.61 -8.96 -13.30
N ASN A 19 -20.37 -9.35 -14.56
CA ASN A 19 -19.45 -10.40 -14.90
C ASN A 19 -18.01 -10.06 -14.46
N GLU A 20 -17.55 -8.83 -14.68
CA GLU A 20 -16.24 -8.35 -14.22
C GLU A 20 -16.12 -8.40 -12.69
N PHE A 21 -17.19 -8.05 -11.97
CA PHE A 21 -17.22 -8.12 -10.52
C PHE A 21 -17.17 -9.56 -10.01
N GLN A 22 -17.85 -10.51 -10.65
CA GLN A 22 -17.77 -11.93 -10.32
C GLN A 22 -16.34 -12.48 -10.52
N GLN A 23 -15.68 -12.09 -11.61
CA GLN A 23 -14.28 -12.45 -11.83
C GLN A 23 -13.35 -11.84 -10.75
N PHE A 24 -13.59 -10.59 -10.36
CA PHE A 24 -12.88 -9.92 -9.28
C PHE A 24 -13.04 -10.65 -7.94
N ILE A 25 -14.28 -11.00 -7.57
CA ILE A 25 -14.60 -11.80 -6.37
C ILE A 25 -13.81 -13.11 -6.37
N LYS A 26 -13.88 -13.86 -7.46
CA LYS A 26 -13.18 -15.13 -7.59
C LYS A 26 -11.65 -14.96 -7.52
N LYS A 27 -11.12 -13.97 -8.22
CA LYS A 27 -9.67 -13.71 -8.31
C LYS A 27 -9.05 -13.38 -6.96
N TYR A 28 -9.77 -12.58 -6.14
CA TYR A 28 -9.27 -12.06 -4.88
C TYR A 28 -9.88 -12.75 -3.66
N ASN A 29 -10.64 -13.83 -3.88
CA ASN A 29 -11.32 -14.61 -2.84
C ASN A 29 -12.13 -13.71 -1.88
N LYS A 30 -12.94 -12.81 -2.46
CA LYS A 30 -13.78 -11.89 -1.70
C LYS A 30 -15.05 -12.58 -1.20
N THR A 31 -15.49 -12.22 -0.01
CA THR A 31 -16.76 -12.67 0.59
C THR A 31 -17.48 -11.46 1.16
N TYR A 32 -18.82 -11.44 1.04
CA TYR A 32 -19.67 -10.41 1.59
C TYR A 32 -20.74 -11.08 2.45
N GLU A 33 -20.99 -10.52 3.64
CA GLU A 33 -21.88 -11.18 4.62
C GLU A 33 -23.35 -11.01 4.28
N THR A 34 -23.70 -9.93 3.58
CA THR A 34 -25.09 -9.60 3.25
C THR A 34 -25.24 -9.20 1.78
N GLU A 35 -26.46 -9.35 1.26
CA GLU A 35 -26.81 -8.86 -0.08
C GLU A 35 -26.62 -7.34 -0.21
N SER A 36 -26.95 -6.59 0.85
CA SER A 36 -26.75 -5.14 0.90
C SER A 36 -25.28 -4.77 0.76
N GLU A 37 -24.41 -5.47 1.47
CA GLU A 37 -22.94 -5.30 1.36
C GLU A 37 -22.45 -5.64 -0.05
N TYR A 38 -22.90 -6.78 -0.62
CA TYR A 38 -22.56 -7.16 -1.97
C TYR A 38 -22.86 -6.04 -2.99
N TRP A 39 -24.07 -5.47 -2.95
CA TRP A 39 -24.45 -4.41 -3.89
C TRP A 39 -23.71 -3.09 -3.62
N TYR A 40 -23.40 -2.79 -2.37
CA TYR A 40 -22.57 -1.65 -2.02
C TYR A 40 -21.16 -1.77 -2.60
N LYS A 41 -20.53 -2.92 -2.40
CA LYS A 41 -19.19 -3.23 -2.92
C LYS A 41 -19.15 -3.28 -4.45
N TYR A 42 -20.20 -3.83 -5.07
CA TYR A 42 -20.36 -3.77 -6.51
C TYR A 42 -20.41 -2.33 -7.03
N GLY A 43 -21.12 -1.44 -6.36
CA GLY A 43 -21.18 -0.03 -6.72
C GLY A 43 -19.81 0.66 -6.70
N ILE A 44 -19.01 0.40 -5.68
CA ILE A 44 -17.64 0.92 -5.57
C ILE A 44 -16.75 0.32 -6.67
N PHE A 45 -16.77 -1.00 -6.85
CA PHE A 45 -16.03 -1.69 -7.89
C PHE A 45 -16.34 -1.11 -9.29
N LYS A 46 -17.62 -0.98 -9.62
CA LYS A 46 -18.08 -0.42 -10.91
C LYS A 46 -17.55 1.01 -11.13
N LYS A 47 -17.61 1.86 -10.10
CA LYS A 47 -17.07 3.22 -10.16
C LYS A 47 -15.58 3.22 -10.44
N ASN A 48 -14.82 2.38 -9.75
CA ASN A 48 -13.37 2.25 -9.93
C ASN A 48 -13.03 1.67 -11.30
N TYR A 49 -13.82 0.70 -11.79
CA TYR A 49 -13.64 0.12 -13.13
C TYR A 49 -13.80 1.19 -14.23
N ILE A 50 -14.87 1.98 -14.16
CA ILE A 50 -15.14 3.06 -15.12
C ILE A 50 -14.01 4.11 -15.09
N MET A 51 -13.54 4.47 -13.89
CA MET A 51 -12.43 5.42 -13.73
C MET A 51 -11.14 4.89 -14.38
N ILE A 52 -10.80 3.61 -14.15
CA ILE A 52 -9.63 2.95 -14.73
C ILE A 52 -9.72 2.92 -16.24
N ASP A 53 -10.87 2.51 -16.78
CA ASP A 53 -11.11 2.42 -18.22
C ASP A 53 -11.00 3.80 -18.89
N SER A 54 -11.67 4.82 -18.31
CA SER A 54 -11.59 6.20 -18.78
C SER A 54 -10.16 6.74 -18.78
N HIS A 55 -9.38 6.44 -17.72
CA HIS A 55 -7.98 6.84 -17.63
C HIS A 55 -7.14 6.18 -18.70
N ASN A 56 -7.29 4.87 -18.90
CA ASN A 56 -6.49 4.10 -19.83
C ASN A 56 -6.80 4.42 -21.30
N ASN A 57 -8.03 4.85 -21.59
CA ASN A 57 -8.44 5.29 -22.93
C ASN A 57 -8.01 6.74 -23.27
N ASN A 58 -7.52 7.50 -22.29
CA ASN A 58 -7.02 8.85 -22.53
C ASN A 58 -5.57 8.81 -23.01
N THR A 59 -5.36 9.11 -24.28
CA THR A 59 -4.04 9.08 -24.94
C THR A 59 -3.03 10.09 -24.40
N ASN A 60 -3.47 11.08 -23.61
CA ASN A 60 -2.58 12.04 -22.95
C ASN A 60 -1.91 11.48 -21.68
N ASN A 61 -2.37 10.33 -21.19
CA ASN A 61 -1.78 9.70 -20.02
C ASN A 61 -0.56 8.85 -20.44
N ASN A 62 0.52 8.99 -19.72
CA ASN A 62 1.77 8.27 -19.94
C ASN A 62 1.92 7.00 -19.08
N PHE A 63 0.88 6.61 -18.35
CA PHE A 63 0.81 5.38 -17.55
C PHE A 63 -0.59 4.78 -17.62
N THR A 64 -0.70 3.50 -17.25
CA THR A 64 -1.98 2.79 -17.17
C THR A 64 -2.32 2.41 -15.74
N LEU A 65 -3.62 2.34 -15.45
CA LEU A 65 -4.17 1.85 -14.19
C LEU A 65 -4.70 0.43 -14.36
N LYS A 66 -4.74 -0.33 -13.27
CA LYS A 66 -5.30 -1.68 -13.24
C LYS A 66 -6.04 -1.94 -11.94
N MET A 67 -7.16 -2.68 -12.02
CA MET A 67 -7.91 -3.14 -10.86
C MET A 67 -7.03 -4.03 -9.99
N ASN A 68 -7.01 -3.76 -8.68
CA ASN A 68 -6.26 -4.53 -7.68
C ASN A 68 -7.18 -5.03 -6.56
N TYR A 69 -6.62 -5.69 -5.54
CA TYR A 69 -7.35 -6.23 -4.40
C TYR A 69 -8.30 -5.21 -3.73
N PHE A 70 -7.97 -3.93 -3.71
CA PHE A 70 -8.74 -2.86 -3.07
C PHE A 70 -9.79 -2.22 -3.98
N GLY A 71 -10.10 -2.85 -5.12
CA GLY A 71 -11.03 -2.31 -6.10
C GLY A 71 -12.46 -2.13 -5.63
N ASP A 72 -12.86 -2.79 -4.55
CA ASP A 72 -14.16 -2.73 -3.88
C ASP A 72 -14.13 -1.95 -2.54
N TYR A 73 -13.00 -1.30 -2.21
CA TYR A 73 -12.84 -0.52 -0.99
C TYR A 73 -13.26 0.93 -1.22
N ASP A 74 -14.02 1.47 -0.26
CA ASP A 74 -14.26 2.91 -0.22
C ASP A 74 -13.06 3.66 0.41
N HIS A 75 -13.15 4.99 0.45
CA HIS A 75 -12.05 5.81 0.94
C HIS A 75 -11.83 5.66 2.46
N LEU A 76 -12.87 5.31 3.24
CA LEU A 76 -12.77 5.11 4.69
C LEU A 76 -12.10 3.77 4.99
N GLU A 77 -12.53 2.71 4.33
CA GLU A 77 -11.91 1.39 4.44
C GLU A 77 -10.42 1.44 4.06
N TYR A 78 -10.12 2.12 2.95
CA TYR A 78 -8.75 2.28 2.51
C TYR A 78 -7.93 3.19 3.44
N ALA A 79 -8.54 4.18 4.08
CA ALA A 79 -7.87 5.05 5.06
C ALA A 79 -7.38 4.28 6.28
N HIS A 80 -8.12 3.26 6.73
CA HIS A 80 -7.70 2.38 7.84
C HIS A 80 -6.42 1.61 7.53
N ILE A 81 -6.19 1.26 6.25
CA ILE A 81 -4.99 0.51 5.83
C ILE A 81 -3.78 1.43 5.72
N LYS A 82 -3.97 2.69 5.39
CA LYS A 82 -2.86 3.64 5.17
C LYS A 82 -2.01 3.89 6.41
N GLY A 83 -2.61 3.94 7.60
CA GLY A 83 -1.91 4.03 8.87
C GLY A 83 -0.90 5.16 9.04
N TYR A 84 -0.91 6.17 8.16
CA TYR A 84 -0.01 7.31 8.24
C TYR A 84 -0.72 8.51 8.88
N TYR A 85 -0.24 8.96 10.02
CA TYR A 85 -0.68 10.19 10.64
C TYR A 85 0.31 11.32 10.37
N ASN A 86 -0.17 12.39 9.75
CA ASN A 86 0.58 13.63 9.69
C ASN A 86 0.39 14.36 11.03
N LEU A 87 1.35 14.24 11.94
CA LEU A 87 1.32 14.92 13.25
C LEU A 87 1.54 16.43 13.13
N GLY A 88 1.10 17.06 12.04
CA GLY A 88 1.09 18.50 11.88
C GLY A 88 2.29 19.20 12.52
N GLY A 89 3.42 19.28 11.84
CA GLY A 89 4.45 20.27 12.17
C GLY A 89 5.34 20.01 13.38
N LYS A 90 5.38 18.81 14.00
CA LYS A 90 6.54 18.48 14.82
C LYS A 90 7.72 18.25 13.91
N ASN A 91 8.43 19.34 13.63
CA ASN A 91 9.70 19.32 12.93
C ASN A 91 10.67 18.45 13.73
N ILE A 92 10.75 17.17 13.38
CA ILE A 92 11.93 16.40 13.72
C ILE A 92 13.02 17.01 12.83
N THR A 93 13.84 17.84 13.43
CA THR A 93 15.00 18.43 12.75
C THR A 93 15.98 17.28 12.51
N LEU A 94 15.76 16.56 11.44
CA LEU A 94 16.78 15.66 10.91
C LEU A 94 17.88 16.62 10.42
N ASN A 95 19.01 16.63 11.12
CA ASN A 95 20.20 17.27 10.56
C ASN A 95 20.44 16.64 9.19
N PRO A 96 20.32 17.40 8.10
CA PRO A 96 20.60 16.84 6.80
C PRO A 96 22.09 16.46 6.82
N LEU A 97 22.36 15.15 6.76
CA LEU A 97 23.71 14.68 6.47
C LEU A 97 24.04 15.22 5.08
N ARG A 98 24.74 16.36 5.04
CA ARG A 98 25.31 16.89 3.82
C ARG A 98 26.50 16.01 3.45
N HIS A 99 26.21 14.83 2.90
CA HIS A 99 27.22 14.11 2.16
C HIS A 99 27.53 14.93 0.91
N LYS A 100 28.74 15.51 0.87
CA LYS A 100 29.31 15.89 -0.41
C LYS A 100 29.47 14.60 -1.19
N MET A 101 28.56 14.37 -2.15
CA MET A 101 28.70 13.26 -3.06
C MET A 101 29.94 13.50 -3.92
N SER A 102 30.96 12.70 -3.70
CA SER A 102 32.22 12.76 -4.46
C SER A 102 32.25 11.77 -5.62
N TYR A 103 31.14 11.06 -5.85
CA TYR A 103 31.03 10.03 -6.89
C TYR A 103 29.98 10.41 -7.92
N PRO A 104 30.17 10.03 -9.19
CA PRO A 104 29.12 10.17 -10.19
C PRO A 104 27.90 9.35 -9.76
N ILE A 105 26.71 9.96 -9.86
CA ILE A 105 25.45 9.26 -9.59
C ILE A 105 25.23 8.29 -10.75
N PRO A 106 24.98 7.00 -10.49
CA PRO A 106 24.66 6.05 -11.56
C PRO A 106 23.31 6.42 -12.20
N ASP A 107 23.18 6.16 -13.50
CA ASP A 107 21.94 6.43 -14.24
C ASP A 107 20.75 5.62 -13.73
N ALA A 108 20.99 4.41 -13.21
CA ALA A 108 20.01 3.54 -12.58
C ALA A 108 20.65 2.65 -11.52
N ILE A 109 19.87 2.30 -10.49
CA ILE A 109 20.26 1.31 -9.49
C ILE A 109 19.04 0.50 -9.06
N ASP A 110 19.20 -0.82 -8.94
CA ASP A 110 18.21 -1.72 -8.34
C ASP A 110 18.82 -2.38 -7.09
N TRP A 111 18.39 -1.92 -5.92
CA TRP A 111 18.87 -2.43 -4.64
C TRP A 111 18.54 -3.91 -4.38
N ARG A 112 17.58 -4.49 -5.12
CA ARG A 112 17.28 -5.93 -5.08
C ARG A 112 18.43 -6.75 -5.70
N ALA A 113 18.99 -6.24 -6.80
CA ALA A 113 20.17 -6.87 -7.42
C ALA A 113 21.41 -6.85 -6.51
N GLU A 114 21.48 -5.85 -5.62
CA GLU A 114 22.53 -5.73 -4.62
C GLU A 114 22.27 -6.54 -3.34
N ASN A 115 21.21 -7.35 -3.31
CA ASN A 115 20.79 -8.12 -2.13
C ASN A 115 20.55 -7.26 -0.87
N LEU A 116 19.97 -6.05 -1.06
CA LEU A 116 19.69 -5.10 0.03
C LEU A 116 18.21 -4.96 0.34
N VAL A 117 17.34 -5.74 -0.31
CA VAL A 117 15.88 -5.67 -0.13
C VAL A 117 15.33 -7.06 0.14
N THR A 118 14.61 -7.20 1.25
CA THR A 118 13.89 -8.44 1.61
C THR A 118 12.71 -8.71 0.67
N PRO A 119 12.17 -9.94 0.63
CA PRO A 119 10.95 -10.24 -0.12
C PRO A 119 9.80 -9.32 0.27
N ILE A 120 8.84 -9.15 -0.65
CA ILE A 120 7.64 -8.33 -0.40
C ILE A 120 6.84 -8.92 0.75
N LYS A 121 6.56 -8.09 1.74
CA LYS A 121 5.76 -8.40 2.92
C LYS A 121 4.34 -7.85 2.78
N ASN A 122 3.42 -8.29 3.65
CA ASN A 122 2.02 -7.86 3.63
C ASN A 122 1.56 -7.44 5.04
N GLN A 123 1.16 -6.17 5.18
CA GLN A 123 0.66 -5.63 6.45
C GLN A 123 -0.77 -6.07 6.81
N GLY A 124 -1.48 -6.74 5.88
CA GLY A 124 -2.87 -7.15 6.08
C GLY A 124 -3.82 -5.96 6.31
N GLN A 125 -4.78 -6.15 7.21
CA GLN A 125 -5.80 -5.15 7.57
C GLN A 125 -5.36 -4.27 8.76
N CYS A 126 -4.06 -4.05 8.92
CA CYS A 126 -3.47 -3.24 9.98
C CYS A 126 -2.80 -2.00 9.38
N GLY A 127 -3.09 -0.82 9.93
CA GLY A 127 -2.46 0.44 9.53
C GLY A 127 -0.99 0.56 9.96
N SER A 128 -0.17 -0.45 9.67
CA SER A 128 1.22 -0.60 10.13
C SER A 128 2.28 -0.25 9.08
N CYS A 129 1.91 0.43 7.99
CA CYS A 129 2.87 0.81 6.92
C CYS A 129 4.10 1.56 7.47
N TRP A 130 3.95 2.29 8.56
CA TRP A 130 5.04 2.97 9.27
C TRP A 130 6.07 1.99 9.84
N ALA A 131 5.63 0.81 10.33
CA ALA A 131 6.50 -0.25 10.84
C ALA A 131 7.26 -0.94 9.68
N PHE A 132 6.56 -1.32 8.60
CA PHE A 132 7.17 -1.91 7.40
C PHE A 132 8.17 -0.96 6.72
N SER A 133 7.88 0.35 6.68
CA SER A 133 8.82 1.35 6.19
C SER A 133 10.07 1.42 7.06
N THR A 134 9.92 1.27 8.38
CA THR A 134 11.03 1.29 9.34
C THR A 134 11.91 0.07 9.19
N THR A 135 11.34 -1.13 9.17
CA THR A 135 12.08 -2.38 9.02
C THR A 135 12.83 -2.43 7.70
N GLY A 136 12.19 -2.08 6.59
CA GLY A 136 12.83 -2.08 5.27
C GLY A 136 14.04 -1.17 5.19
N VAL A 137 14.02 0.00 5.85
CA VAL A 137 15.20 0.88 5.94
C VAL A 137 16.32 0.25 6.75
N ILE A 138 16.00 -0.34 7.92
CA ILE A 138 17.01 -0.96 8.79
C ILE A 138 17.59 -2.20 8.10
N GLU A 139 16.77 -3.05 7.48
CA GLU A 139 17.18 -4.25 6.75
C GLU A 139 18.20 -3.92 5.65
N GLY A 140 17.89 -2.92 4.81
CA GLY A 140 18.76 -2.49 3.71
C GLY A 140 20.07 -1.88 4.20
N VAL A 141 20.03 -1.04 5.24
CA VAL A 141 21.25 -0.43 5.83
C VAL A 141 22.09 -1.49 6.50
N HIS A 142 21.49 -2.42 7.26
CA HIS A 142 22.20 -3.53 7.90
C HIS A 142 22.88 -4.41 6.86
N ALA A 143 22.14 -4.83 5.81
CA ALA A 143 22.70 -5.65 4.74
C ALA A 143 23.87 -4.95 4.03
N LYS A 144 23.75 -3.64 3.76
CA LYS A 144 24.83 -2.86 3.15
C LYS A 144 26.09 -2.79 4.01
N GLN A 145 25.94 -2.75 5.33
CA GLN A 145 27.09 -2.64 6.26
C GLN A 145 27.71 -3.98 6.58
N THR A 146 26.92 -5.06 6.65
CA THR A 146 27.36 -6.36 7.15
C THR A 146 27.47 -7.44 6.09
N GLY A 147 26.86 -7.24 4.92
CA GLY A 147 26.68 -8.25 3.89
C GLY A 147 25.55 -9.24 4.18
N ASN A 148 24.85 -9.12 5.32
CA ASN A 148 23.80 -10.04 5.74
C ASN A 148 22.43 -9.38 5.66
N LEU A 149 21.58 -9.83 4.74
CA LEU A 149 20.20 -9.41 4.65
C LEU A 149 19.33 -10.24 5.62
N VAL A 150 18.75 -9.59 6.61
CA VAL A 150 17.93 -10.21 7.66
C VAL A 150 16.55 -9.56 7.67
N SER A 151 15.47 -10.36 7.67
CA SER A 151 14.12 -9.86 7.82
C SER A 151 13.83 -9.53 9.28
N LEU A 152 13.29 -8.34 9.54
CA LEU A 152 13.05 -7.79 10.87
C LEU A 152 11.56 -7.77 11.21
N SER A 153 11.24 -7.76 12.52
CA SER A 153 9.88 -7.88 13.03
C SER A 153 9.12 -6.54 13.01
N GLU A 154 8.20 -6.38 12.09
CA GLU A 154 7.21 -5.29 12.12
C GLU A 154 6.30 -5.42 13.32
N GLN A 155 5.98 -6.65 13.74
CA GLN A 155 5.11 -6.89 14.88
C GLN A 155 5.68 -6.30 16.17
N GLN A 156 6.99 -6.43 16.39
CA GLN A 156 7.62 -5.79 17.55
C GLN A 156 7.44 -4.26 17.56
N LEU A 157 7.51 -3.63 16.39
CA LEU A 157 7.26 -2.18 16.29
C LEU A 157 5.80 -1.85 16.57
N VAL A 158 4.87 -2.62 16.01
CA VAL A 158 3.42 -2.44 16.22
C VAL A 158 3.06 -2.52 17.70
N ASP A 159 3.62 -3.50 18.43
CA ASP A 159 3.31 -3.76 19.83
C ASP A 159 4.05 -2.81 20.78
N CYS A 160 5.26 -2.41 20.43
CA CYS A 160 6.19 -1.86 21.41
C CYS A 160 6.67 -0.43 21.09
N SER A 161 6.38 0.15 19.94
CA SER A 161 6.89 1.49 19.60
C SER A 161 6.11 2.59 20.30
N GLN A 162 6.73 3.20 21.32
CA GLN A 162 6.11 4.27 22.09
C GLN A 162 5.83 5.51 21.23
N GLY A 163 4.60 6.04 21.33
CA GLY A 163 4.13 7.22 20.59
C GLY A 163 3.64 6.93 19.17
N ASN A 164 3.75 5.67 18.71
CA ASN A 164 2.99 5.13 17.60
C ASN A 164 1.72 4.42 18.11
N TYR A 165 0.75 4.20 17.25
CA TYR A 165 -0.60 3.74 17.62
C TYR A 165 -0.92 2.34 17.10
N GLY A 166 0.10 1.48 16.95
CA GLY A 166 -0.09 0.11 16.47
C GLY A 166 -0.74 0.08 15.08
N CYS A 167 -1.84 -0.66 14.93
CA CYS A 167 -2.64 -0.69 13.70
C CYS A 167 -3.40 0.60 13.40
N GLY A 168 -3.52 1.52 14.35
CA GLY A 168 -4.13 2.83 14.15
C GLY A 168 -3.22 3.81 13.40
N GLY A 169 -1.96 3.45 13.16
CA GLY A 169 -1.00 4.27 12.42
C GLY A 169 0.20 4.72 13.23
N GLY A 170 1.15 5.39 12.57
CA GLY A 170 2.37 5.85 13.22
C GLY A 170 3.35 6.54 12.29
N TRP A 171 4.57 6.72 12.81
CA TRP A 171 5.66 7.39 12.13
C TRP A 171 6.93 6.57 12.08
N PRO A 172 7.52 6.37 10.89
CA PRO A 172 8.78 5.66 10.73
C PRO A 172 9.93 6.29 11.52
N SER A 173 10.06 7.63 11.52
CA SER A 173 11.12 8.33 12.23
C SER A 173 11.05 8.13 13.75
N LEU A 174 9.83 8.09 14.31
CA LEU A 174 9.63 7.81 15.73
C LEU A 174 9.95 6.33 16.04
N ALA A 175 9.56 5.42 15.16
CA ALA A 175 9.88 4.01 15.28
C ALA A 175 11.40 3.77 15.25
N LEU A 176 12.14 4.42 14.33
CA LEU A 176 13.60 4.37 14.29
C LEU A 176 14.22 4.85 15.61
N ALA A 177 13.73 5.97 16.16
CA ALA A 177 14.20 6.47 17.45
C ALA A 177 13.93 5.47 18.60
N ASN A 178 12.79 4.78 18.57
CA ASN A 178 12.49 3.72 19.55
C ASN A 178 13.41 2.51 19.42
N VAL A 179 13.73 2.07 18.20
CA VAL A 179 14.69 0.99 17.94
C VAL A 179 16.06 1.34 18.53
N VAL A 180 16.55 2.56 18.26
CA VAL A 180 17.83 3.04 18.82
C VAL A 180 17.79 3.04 20.36
N LYS A 181 16.73 3.58 20.97
CA LYS A 181 16.56 3.65 22.42
C LYS A 181 16.53 2.26 23.08
N ARG A 182 15.98 1.26 22.39
CA ARG A 182 15.90 -0.14 22.88
C ARG A 182 17.17 -0.93 22.66
N GLY A 183 18.09 -0.45 21.82
CA GLY A 183 19.32 -1.14 21.46
C GLY A 183 19.18 -2.19 20.36
N GLY A 184 18.02 -2.25 19.70
CA GLY A 184 17.82 -3.18 18.59
C GLY A 184 16.37 -3.48 18.26
N ILE A 185 16.17 -4.42 17.34
CA ILE A 185 14.91 -4.95 16.88
C ILE A 185 15.07 -6.45 16.59
N ASP A 186 14.05 -7.24 16.89
CA ASP A 186 14.04 -8.68 16.67
C ASP A 186 13.93 -9.03 15.17
N THR A 187 14.37 -10.23 14.83
CA THR A 187 14.14 -10.80 13.50
C THR A 187 12.69 -11.25 13.34
N GLU A 188 12.20 -11.23 12.10
CA GLU A 188 10.95 -11.88 11.73
C GLU A 188 11.15 -13.40 11.80
N LYS A 189 10.18 -14.11 12.44
CA LYS A 189 10.20 -15.57 12.56
C LYS A 189 9.27 -16.21 11.56
#